data_8904a42d99af98dde338ff226942a152
#
_entry.id   8904a42d99af98dde338ff226942a152
#
_cell.length_a   1.000
_cell.length_b   1.000
_cell.length_c   1.000
_cell.angle_alpha   90.00
_cell.angle_beta   90.00
_cell.angle_gamma   90.00
#
_symmetry.space_group_name_H-M   'P 1'
#
loop_
_entity.id
_entity.type
_entity.pdbx_description
1 polymer ?
#
loop_
_entity_poly.entity_id
_entity_poly.type
_entity_poly.pdbx_seq_one_letter_code
_entity_poly.pdbx_strand_id
1 'polypeptide(L)'
;GPSHFSETIEIVDSCEEKGISLIVATPHRKDVSEFNLLPKLKGKVRDVNNYLENENFELRVLLGMENHLDYKLMDDIKNGSALTINESKYILVEMPYIDSLGPLKESFEALIESEYVPVIAHPERMGMFMKEPSLLWEFASKGVIAQVTAGSLYGRFGGEVERFTKTIIGSD
;
A
#
# COMPACT_ATOMS: atom_id res chain seq x y z
N GLY A 1 -1.39 8.74 9.65
CA GLY A 1 -0.21 8.28 10.40
C GLY A 1 -0.06 9.07 11.68
N PRO A 2 0.90 8.71 12.56
CA PRO A 2 1.10 9.37 13.83
C PRO A 2 1.45 10.85 13.65
N SER A 3 0.83 11.71 14.45
CA SER A 3 1.04 13.17 14.45
C SER A 3 2.25 13.57 15.31
N HIS A 4 2.51 12.79 16.34
CA HIS A 4 3.59 13.00 17.32
C HIS A 4 4.48 11.77 17.45
N PHE A 5 5.73 11.98 17.87
CA PHE A 5 6.70 10.89 18.05
C PHE A 5 6.25 9.89 19.13
N SER A 6 5.56 10.34 20.18
CA SER A 6 4.97 9.47 21.22
C SER A 6 4.00 8.44 20.63
N GLU A 7 3.13 8.84 19.69
CA GLU A 7 2.22 7.91 19.00
C GLU A 7 3.00 6.88 18.16
N THR A 8 4.17 7.26 17.65
CA THR A 8 5.05 6.34 16.93
C THR A 8 5.56 5.25 17.88
N ILE A 9 5.94 5.61 19.11
CA ILE A 9 6.42 4.66 20.11
C ILE A 9 5.31 3.68 20.52
N GLU A 10 4.09 4.16 20.76
CA GLU A 10 2.94 3.29 21.05
C GLU A 10 2.68 2.25 19.94
N ILE A 11 2.88 2.66 18.67
CA ILE A 11 2.78 1.74 17.51
C ILE A 11 3.92 0.72 17.58
N VAL A 12 5.14 1.15 17.89
CA VAL A 12 6.32 0.28 18.01
C VAL A 12 6.10 -0.78 19.07
N ASP A 13 5.72 -0.38 20.30
CA ASP A 13 5.44 -1.28 21.41
C ASP A 13 4.37 -2.32 21.02
N SER A 14 3.27 -1.85 20.39
CA SER A 14 2.21 -2.74 19.90
C SER A 14 2.67 -3.70 18.81
N CYS A 15 3.64 -3.32 17.99
CA CYS A 15 4.22 -4.19 16.97
C CYS A 15 5.09 -5.27 17.59
N GLU A 16 5.96 -4.93 18.54
CA GLU A 16 6.79 -5.91 19.25
C GLU A 16 5.96 -6.95 19.99
N GLU A 17 4.94 -6.50 20.74
CA GLU A 17 4.02 -7.41 21.44
C GLU A 17 3.36 -8.44 20.50
N LYS A 18 3.21 -8.10 19.22
CA LYS A 18 2.59 -8.94 18.18
C LYS A 18 3.61 -9.67 17.29
N GLY A 19 4.90 -9.54 17.56
CA GLY A 19 5.97 -10.15 16.77
C GLY A 19 6.10 -9.55 15.37
N ILE A 20 5.69 -8.30 15.18
CA ILE A 20 5.86 -7.57 13.92
C ILE A 20 7.24 -6.91 13.91
N SER A 21 8.12 -7.36 13.04
CA SER A 21 9.49 -6.87 12.91
C SER A 21 9.69 -5.89 11.74
N LEU A 22 8.67 -5.70 10.89
CA LEU A 22 8.77 -4.85 9.72
C LEU A 22 7.47 -4.08 9.45
N ILE A 23 7.58 -2.76 9.27
CA ILE A 23 6.48 -1.88 8.84
C ILE A 23 6.89 -1.17 7.55
N VAL A 24 5.95 -1.01 6.62
CA VAL A 24 6.12 -0.15 5.45
C VAL A 24 5.25 1.09 5.61
N ALA A 25 5.87 2.25 5.74
CA ALA A 25 5.18 3.54 5.76
C ALA A 25 4.81 3.95 4.34
N THR A 26 3.51 4.03 4.03
CA THR A 26 2.98 4.28 2.69
C THR A 26 2.06 5.51 2.65
N PRO A 27 2.60 6.73 2.77
CA PRO A 27 1.79 7.94 2.59
C PRO A 27 1.24 8.01 1.17
N HIS A 28 0.09 8.67 1.00
CA HIS A 28 -0.49 8.86 -0.33
C HIS A 28 0.38 9.76 -1.21
N ARG A 29 0.62 9.34 -2.46
CA ARG A 29 1.43 10.10 -3.44
C ARG A 29 0.94 11.52 -3.61
N LYS A 30 -0.38 11.73 -3.68
CA LYS A 30 -0.98 13.06 -3.85
C LYS A 30 -0.55 14.01 -2.75
N ASP A 31 -0.66 13.62 -1.49
CA ASP A 31 -0.31 14.46 -0.34
C ASP A 31 1.19 14.77 -0.31
N VAL A 32 2.01 13.77 -0.65
CA VAL A 32 3.47 13.93 -0.70
C VAL A 32 3.90 14.90 -1.79
N SER A 33 3.29 14.81 -2.97
CA SER A 33 3.61 15.65 -4.13
C SER A 33 3.12 17.08 -3.94
N GLU A 34 1.88 17.26 -3.45
CA GLU A 34 1.27 18.58 -3.25
C GLU A 34 2.07 19.46 -2.28
N PHE A 35 2.63 18.85 -1.21
CA PHE A 35 3.37 19.58 -0.19
C PHE A 35 4.88 19.38 -0.26
N ASN A 36 5.41 18.76 -1.32
CA ASN A 36 6.83 18.44 -1.49
C ASN A 36 7.46 17.78 -0.24
N LEU A 37 6.79 16.78 0.31
CA LEU A 37 7.14 16.18 1.59
C LEU A 37 8.19 15.06 1.50
N LEU A 38 8.58 14.62 0.31
CA LEU A 38 9.44 13.45 0.13
C LEU A 38 10.77 13.54 0.91
N PRO A 39 11.53 14.66 0.86
CA PRO A 39 12.77 14.77 1.65
C PRO A 39 12.52 14.67 3.16
N LYS A 40 11.41 15.28 3.64
CA LYS A 40 11.02 15.23 5.05
C LYS A 40 10.62 13.82 5.49
N LEU A 41 9.92 13.06 4.64
CA LEU A 41 9.53 11.68 4.91
C LEU A 41 10.76 10.76 5.00
N LYS A 42 11.70 10.87 4.06
CA LYS A 42 12.97 10.13 4.11
C LYS A 42 13.73 10.42 5.40
N GLY A 43 13.79 11.69 5.82
CA GLY A 43 14.37 12.09 7.10
C GLY A 43 13.68 11.44 8.28
N LYS A 44 12.35 11.53 8.36
CA LYS A 44 11.56 10.95 9.46
C LYS A 44 11.74 9.43 9.58
N VAL A 45 11.70 8.69 8.47
CA VAL A 45 11.90 7.24 8.49
C VAL A 45 13.30 6.89 9.00
N ARG A 46 14.32 7.62 8.55
CA ARG A 46 15.69 7.44 9.07
C ARG A 46 15.77 7.72 10.57
N ASP A 47 15.17 8.83 11.05
CA ASP A 47 15.25 9.23 12.45
C ASP A 47 14.51 8.22 13.36
N VAL A 48 13.37 7.67 12.89
CA VAL A 48 12.66 6.58 13.59
C VAL A 48 13.53 5.32 13.64
N ASN A 49 14.13 4.89 12.53
CA ASN A 49 14.97 3.69 12.53
C ASN A 49 16.21 3.86 13.42
N ASN A 50 16.83 5.04 13.46
CA ASN A 50 17.95 5.33 14.37
C ASN A 50 17.51 5.22 15.85
N TYR A 51 16.32 5.71 16.17
CA TYR A 51 15.76 5.55 17.52
C TYR A 51 15.54 4.08 17.86
N LEU A 52 14.90 3.31 16.96
CA LEU A 52 14.64 1.90 17.17
C LEU A 52 15.92 1.10 17.41
N GLU A 53 16.96 1.37 16.62
CA GLU A 53 18.27 0.73 16.77
C GLU A 53 18.92 1.08 18.11
N ASN A 54 18.91 2.35 18.51
CA ASN A 54 19.48 2.81 19.78
C ASN A 54 18.80 2.21 21.01
N GLU A 55 17.48 1.99 20.92
CA GLU A 55 16.67 1.39 22.00
C GLU A 55 16.61 -0.15 21.91
N ASN A 56 17.33 -0.76 20.97
CA ASN A 56 17.41 -2.22 20.72
C ASN A 56 16.06 -2.85 20.35
N PHE A 57 15.16 -2.14 19.65
CA PHE A 57 13.98 -2.72 19.05
C PHE A 57 14.34 -3.56 17.81
N GLU A 58 13.68 -4.70 17.64
CA GLU A 58 13.84 -5.52 16.43
C GLU A 58 13.05 -4.98 15.23
N LEU A 59 12.12 -4.05 15.46
CA LEU A 59 11.28 -3.44 14.44
C LEU A 59 12.07 -2.54 13.52
N ARG A 60 11.77 -2.61 12.23
CA ARG A 60 12.29 -1.71 11.19
C ARG A 60 11.17 -1.08 10.39
N VAL A 61 11.30 0.21 10.07
CA VAL A 61 10.37 0.94 9.21
C VAL A 61 10.99 1.14 7.84
N LEU A 62 10.31 0.66 6.82
CA LEU A 62 10.64 0.90 5.41
C LEU A 62 9.79 2.04 4.86
N LEU A 63 10.27 2.72 3.82
CA LEU A 63 9.51 3.72 3.10
C LEU A 63 8.94 3.12 1.82
N GLY A 64 7.68 3.38 1.57
CA GLY A 64 6.98 3.17 0.33
C GLY A 64 6.05 4.35 0.05
N MET A 65 5.10 4.15 -0.82
CA MET A 65 4.07 5.15 -1.15
C MET A 65 2.82 4.44 -1.63
N GLU A 66 1.65 4.91 -1.19
CA GLU A 66 0.38 4.50 -1.77
C GLU A 66 0.10 5.37 -2.99
N ASN A 67 0.24 4.76 -4.16
CA ASN A 67 0.18 5.45 -5.43
C ASN A 67 -1.21 5.29 -6.05
N HIS A 68 -1.93 6.37 -6.27
CA HIS A 68 -3.15 6.31 -7.09
C HIS A 68 -2.81 5.92 -8.52
N LEU A 69 -3.60 5.01 -9.08
CA LEU A 69 -3.50 4.68 -10.50
C LEU A 69 -4.00 5.84 -11.34
N ASP A 70 -3.11 6.41 -12.12
CA ASP A 70 -3.39 7.44 -13.12
C ASP A 70 -2.41 7.33 -14.31
N TYR A 71 -2.60 8.15 -15.32
CA TYR A 71 -1.76 8.16 -16.53
C TYR A 71 -0.31 8.61 -16.30
N LYS A 72 -0.01 9.23 -15.14
CA LYS A 72 1.32 9.75 -14.82
C LYS A 72 2.15 8.78 -13.98
N LEU A 73 1.53 7.73 -13.44
CA LEU A 73 2.17 6.87 -12.44
C LEU A 73 3.51 6.32 -12.94
N MET A 74 3.58 5.81 -14.18
CA MET A 74 4.82 5.28 -14.74
C MET A 74 5.92 6.34 -14.86
N ASP A 75 5.57 7.54 -15.28
CA ASP A 75 6.53 8.65 -15.38
C ASP A 75 6.98 9.13 -14.00
N ASP A 76 6.07 9.17 -13.04
CA ASP A 76 6.36 9.55 -11.65
C ASP A 76 7.28 8.51 -10.95
N ILE A 77 7.16 7.23 -11.28
CA ILE A 77 8.10 6.21 -10.82
C ILE A 77 9.50 6.47 -11.40
N LYS A 78 9.59 6.69 -12.72
CA LYS A 78 10.87 6.91 -13.40
C LYS A 78 11.61 8.17 -12.93
N ASN A 79 10.87 9.23 -12.60
CA ASN A 79 11.44 10.48 -12.12
C ASN A 79 11.60 10.53 -10.58
N GLY A 80 11.18 9.50 -9.84
CA GLY A 80 11.29 9.39 -8.39
C GLY A 80 10.25 10.16 -7.60
N SER A 81 9.18 10.67 -8.23
CA SER A 81 8.05 11.34 -7.56
C SER A 81 7.05 10.32 -6.97
N ALA A 82 6.97 9.13 -7.55
CA ALA A 82 6.30 7.97 -6.98
C ALA A 82 7.33 6.97 -6.46
N LEU A 83 7.08 6.37 -5.29
CA LEU A 83 7.99 5.41 -4.69
C LEU A 83 7.45 4.00 -4.79
N THR A 84 8.36 3.06 -5.04
CA THR A 84 8.15 1.64 -4.80
C THR A 84 8.35 1.32 -3.32
N ILE A 85 7.99 0.13 -2.88
CA ILE A 85 8.22 -0.33 -1.51
C ILE A 85 9.71 -0.57 -1.31
N ASN A 86 10.34 0.28 -0.49
CA ASN A 86 11.76 0.18 -0.13
C ASN A 86 12.71 0.07 -1.35
N GLU A 87 12.46 0.88 -2.38
CA GLU A 87 13.24 0.89 -3.63
C GLU A 87 13.33 -0.50 -4.33
N SER A 88 12.38 -1.38 -4.02
CA SER A 88 12.26 -2.70 -4.64
C SER A 88 11.40 -2.65 -5.92
N LYS A 89 11.15 -3.80 -6.53
CA LYS A 89 10.23 -3.91 -7.68
C LYS A 89 8.74 -3.83 -7.29
N TYR A 90 8.38 -3.92 -6.02
CA TYR A 90 7.00 -3.89 -5.58
C TYR A 90 6.48 -2.46 -5.48
N ILE A 91 5.31 -2.21 -6.07
CA ILE A 91 4.65 -0.90 -6.03
C ILE A 91 3.23 -1.02 -5.49
N LEU A 92 2.93 -0.31 -4.40
CA LEU A 92 1.58 -0.25 -3.85
C LEU A 92 0.74 0.70 -4.69
N VAL A 93 -0.35 0.20 -5.24
CA VAL A 93 -1.24 0.93 -6.16
C VAL A 93 -2.65 0.94 -5.61
N GLU A 94 -3.19 2.12 -5.35
CA GLU A 94 -4.60 2.32 -5.05
C GLU A 94 -5.39 2.47 -6.34
N MET A 95 -6.37 1.60 -6.55
CA MET A 95 -7.28 1.72 -7.68
C MET A 95 -8.25 2.87 -7.47
N PRO A 96 -8.72 3.52 -8.54
CA PRO A 96 -9.73 4.56 -8.42
C PRO A 96 -11.06 3.98 -7.92
N TYR A 97 -11.82 4.79 -7.16
CA TYR A 97 -13.16 4.44 -6.67
C TYR A 97 -14.22 4.57 -7.78
N ILE A 98 -14.07 3.77 -8.84
CA ILE A 98 -14.94 3.71 -10.01
C ILE A 98 -15.38 2.27 -10.25
N ASP A 99 -16.44 2.09 -11.03
CA ASP A 99 -17.03 0.77 -11.29
C ASP A 99 -16.24 -0.08 -12.29
N SER A 100 -15.35 0.53 -13.05
CA SER A 100 -14.45 -0.17 -13.98
C SER A 100 -13.21 0.64 -14.23
N LEU A 101 -12.09 0.01 -14.57
CA LEU A 101 -10.84 0.70 -14.90
C LEU A 101 -10.96 1.60 -16.13
N GLY A 102 -11.86 1.26 -17.07
CA GLY A 102 -12.04 2.05 -18.28
C GLY A 102 -10.71 2.35 -18.96
N PRO A 103 -10.43 3.65 -19.26
CA PRO A 103 -9.19 4.04 -19.92
C PRO A 103 -7.92 3.86 -19.08
N LEU A 104 -8.03 3.68 -17.74
CA LEU A 104 -6.87 3.41 -16.87
C LEU A 104 -6.40 1.96 -16.93
N LYS A 105 -7.14 1.08 -17.62
CA LYS A 105 -6.75 -0.31 -17.79
C LYS A 105 -5.38 -0.44 -18.46
N GLU A 106 -5.15 0.31 -19.52
CA GLU A 106 -3.86 0.34 -20.23
C GLU A 106 -2.70 0.78 -19.33
N SER A 107 -2.94 1.80 -18.48
CA SER A 107 -1.93 2.26 -17.53
C SER A 107 -1.59 1.19 -16.49
N PHE A 108 -2.57 0.40 -16.05
CA PHE A 108 -2.33 -0.70 -15.11
C PHE A 108 -1.66 -1.90 -15.79
N GLU A 109 -2.07 -2.24 -17.01
CA GLU A 109 -1.44 -3.29 -17.82
C GLU A 109 0.04 -2.96 -18.11
N ALA A 110 0.35 -1.69 -18.41
CA ALA A 110 1.73 -1.24 -18.58
C ALA A 110 2.59 -1.43 -17.31
N LEU A 111 2.00 -1.31 -16.12
CA LEU A 111 2.69 -1.65 -14.87
C LEU A 111 2.96 -3.16 -14.76
N ILE A 112 1.98 -4.00 -15.10
CA ILE A 112 2.12 -5.46 -15.07
C ILE A 112 3.19 -5.95 -16.07
N GLU A 113 3.26 -5.32 -17.24
CA GLU A 113 4.22 -5.66 -18.29
C GLU A 113 5.62 -5.10 -18.04
N SER A 114 5.77 -4.22 -17.06
CA SER A 114 7.05 -3.63 -16.68
C SER A 114 7.86 -4.56 -15.75
N GLU A 115 9.01 -4.08 -15.31
CA GLU A 115 9.82 -4.76 -14.28
C GLU A 115 9.22 -4.70 -12.87
N TYR A 116 8.12 -3.94 -12.67
CA TYR A 116 7.46 -3.77 -11.38
C TYR A 116 6.41 -4.84 -11.12
N VAL A 117 6.18 -5.14 -9.85
CA VAL A 117 5.11 -6.01 -9.38
C VAL A 117 4.07 -5.15 -8.66
N PRO A 118 2.90 -4.90 -9.28
CA PRO A 118 1.84 -4.16 -8.64
C PRO A 118 1.31 -4.90 -7.40
N VAL A 119 1.12 -4.16 -6.31
CA VAL A 119 0.41 -4.59 -5.11
C VAL A 119 -0.85 -3.72 -5.01
N ILE A 120 -2.02 -4.28 -5.27
CA ILE A 120 -3.28 -3.54 -5.19
C ILE A 120 -3.60 -3.29 -3.72
N ALA A 121 -3.71 -2.01 -3.35
CA ALA A 121 -4.11 -1.61 -2.01
C ALA A 121 -5.61 -1.90 -1.79
N HIS A 122 -5.94 -2.53 -0.68
CA HIS A 122 -7.30 -2.78 -0.17
C HIS A 122 -8.36 -3.05 -1.26
N PRO A 123 -8.14 -4.04 -2.17
CA PRO A 123 -9.09 -4.35 -3.25
C PRO A 123 -10.48 -4.73 -2.73
N GLU A 124 -10.57 -5.23 -1.51
CA GLU A 124 -11.83 -5.58 -0.86
C GLU A 124 -12.77 -4.40 -0.63
N ARG A 125 -12.24 -3.17 -0.71
CA ARG A 125 -13.01 -1.93 -0.55
C ARG A 125 -13.39 -1.29 -1.89
N MET A 126 -12.97 -1.89 -3.00
CA MET A 126 -13.17 -1.36 -4.35
C MET A 126 -14.43 -1.97 -4.99
N GLY A 127 -15.38 -1.12 -5.37
CA GLY A 127 -16.65 -1.54 -5.96
C GLY A 127 -16.48 -2.41 -7.20
N MET A 128 -15.47 -2.13 -8.03
CA MET A 128 -15.20 -2.91 -9.24
C MET A 128 -14.89 -4.38 -8.93
N PHE A 129 -14.09 -4.68 -7.91
CA PHE A 129 -13.76 -6.05 -7.54
C PHE A 129 -14.89 -6.76 -6.79
N MET A 130 -15.69 -6.01 -6.00
CA MET A 130 -16.88 -6.58 -5.37
C MET A 130 -17.95 -6.95 -6.41
N LYS A 131 -18.09 -6.16 -7.48
CA LYS A 131 -19.03 -6.43 -8.59
C LYS A 131 -18.53 -7.56 -9.51
N GLU A 132 -17.24 -7.58 -9.78
CA GLU A 132 -16.59 -8.54 -10.67
C GLU A 132 -15.30 -9.12 -10.05
N PRO A 133 -15.44 -10.08 -9.11
CA PRO A 133 -14.28 -10.71 -8.44
C PRO A 133 -13.29 -11.37 -9.39
N SER A 134 -13.78 -11.90 -10.53
CA SER A 134 -12.95 -12.49 -11.59
C SER A 134 -11.83 -11.58 -12.08
N LEU A 135 -12.05 -10.26 -12.07
CA LEU A 135 -11.03 -9.28 -12.45
C LEU A 135 -9.81 -9.31 -11.50
N LEU A 136 -10.05 -9.50 -10.19
CA LEU A 136 -8.97 -9.60 -9.21
C LEU A 136 -8.16 -10.89 -9.43
N TRP A 137 -8.85 -12.00 -9.73
CA TRP A 137 -8.19 -13.28 -10.06
C TRP A 137 -7.41 -13.22 -11.37
N GLU A 138 -7.94 -12.53 -12.37
CA GLU A 138 -7.20 -12.28 -13.63
C GLU A 138 -5.89 -11.55 -13.35
N PHE A 139 -5.91 -10.49 -12.53
CA PHE A 139 -4.70 -9.78 -12.16
C PHE A 139 -3.74 -10.64 -11.34
N ALA A 140 -4.25 -11.41 -10.37
CA ALA A 140 -3.43 -12.34 -9.60
C ALA A 140 -2.72 -13.37 -10.50
N SER A 141 -3.40 -13.89 -11.53
CA SER A 141 -2.79 -14.82 -12.49
C SER A 141 -1.65 -14.21 -13.32
N LYS A 142 -1.60 -12.88 -13.41
CA LYS A 142 -0.51 -12.09 -14.03
C LYS A 142 0.59 -11.68 -13.03
N GLY A 143 0.55 -12.19 -11.80
CA GLY A 143 1.55 -11.90 -10.75
C GLY A 143 1.27 -10.66 -9.92
N VAL A 144 0.10 -10.04 -10.06
CA VAL A 144 -0.31 -8.92 -9.19
C VAL A 144 -0.64 -9.45 -7.79
N ILE A 145 -0.25 -8.71 -6.77
CA ILE A 145 -0.49 -9.04 -5.37
C ILE A 145 -1.67 -8.19 -4.86
N ALA A 146 -2.48 -8.75 -3.95
CA ALA A 146 -3.54 -8.04 -3.25
C ALA A 146 -3.14 -7.79 -1.78
N GLN A 147 -3.17 -6.54 -1.34
CA GLN A 147 -2.95 -6.17 0.06
C GLN A 147 -4.31 -5.86 0.70
N VAL A 148 -4.75 -6.71 1.61
CA VAL A 148 -6.05 -6.61 2.30
C VAL A 148 -5.90 -5.87 3.63
N THR A 149 -6.86 -5.02 3.96
CA THR A 149 -6.89 -4.33 5.26
C THR A 149 -7.41 -5.26 6.36
N ALA A 150 -6.62 -5.49 7.42
CA ALA A 150 -7.01 -6.37 8.51
C ALA A 150 -8.35 -5.98 9.16
N GLY A 151 -8.65 -4.69 9.29
CA GLY A 151 -9.93 -4.20 9.81
C GLY A 151 -11.16 -4.61 8.99
N SER A 152 -10.97 -4.93 7.71
CA SER A 152 -12.05 -5.42 6.83
C SER A 152 -12.55 -6.79 7.26
N LEU A 153 -11.70 -7.64 7.83
CA LEU A 153 -12.06 -8.96 8.37
C LEU A 153 -13.01 -8.89 9.55
N TYR A 154 -13.01 -7.78 10.27
CA TYR A 154 -13.79 -7.54 11.48
C TYR A 154 -14.95 -6.57 11.25
N GLY A 155 -15.36 -6.36 10.01
CA GLY A 155 -16.52 -5.55 9.65
C GLY A 155 -16.34 -4.04 9.80
N ARG A 156 -15.12 -3.52 9.99
CA ARG A 156 -14.86 -2.08 10.16
C ARG A 156 -15.39 -1.23 9.01
N PHE A 157 -15.48 -1.80 7.82
CA PHE A 157 -15.93 -1.12 6.59
C PHE A 157 -17.30 -1.64 6.09
N GLY A 158 -18.06 -2.33 6.96
CA GLY A 158 -19.39 -2.87 6.64
C GLY A 158 -19.38 -4.34 6.25
N GLY A 159 -20.56 -4.98 6.37
CA GLY A 159 -20.69 -6.43 6.21
C GLY A 159 -20.47 -6.93 4.78
N GLU A 160 -20.65 -6.09 3.76
CA GLU A 160 -20.36 -6.46 2.37
C GLU A 160 -18.85 -6.60 2.16
N VAL A 161 -18.07 -5.60 2.61
CA VAL A 161 -16.62 -5.62 2.58
C VAL A 161 -16.08 -6.80 3.39
N GLU A 162 -16.63 -7.06 4.58
CA GLU A 162 -16.21 -8.20 5.42
C GLU A 162 -16.41 -9.53 4.69
N ARG A 163 -17.56 -9.75 4.08
CA ARG A 163 -17.84 -10.98 3.32
C ARG A 163 -16.88 -11.15 2.15
N PHE A 164 -16.69 -10.08 1.38
CA PHE A 164 -15.79 -10.12 0.22
C PHE A 164 -14.32 -10.33 0.65
N THR A 165 -13.90 -9.71 1.75
CA THR A 165 -12.57 -9.93 2.35
C THR A 165 -12.34 -11.41 2.67
N LYS A 166 -13.31 -12.05 3.32
CA LYS A 166 -13.24 -13.49 3.65
C LYS A 166 -13.17 -14.36 2.39
N THR A 167 -13.86 -13.96 1.31
CA THR A 167 -13.79 -14.65 0.03
C THR A 167 -12.38 -14.54 -0.59
N ILE A 168 -11.78 -13.33 -0.60
CA ILE A 168 -10.43 -13.12 -1.15
C ILE A 168 -9.39 -13.97 -0.41
N ILE A 169 -9.45 -14.00 0.94
CA ILE A 169 -8.45 -14.70 1.76
C ILE A 169 -8.66 -16.22 1.74
N GLY A 170 -9.89 -16.69 1.58
CA GLY A 170 -10.24 -18.11 1.60
C GLY A 170 -10.28 -18.78 0.23
N SER A 171 -10.00 -18.05 -0.86
CA SER A 171 -9.90 -18.63 -2.20
C SER A 171 -8.46 -19.06 -2.47
N ASP A 172 -8.26 -20.37 -2.58
CA ASP A 172 -7.02 -21.01 -3.04
C ASP A 172 -6.80 -20.80 -4.54
#